data_388d2a27eac962294ffc90f57e49d01d
#
_entry.id   388d2a27eac962294ffc90f57e49d01d
#
_cell.length_a   1.000
_cell.length_b   1.000
_cell.length_c   1.000
_cell.angle_alpha   90.00
_cell.angle_beta   90.00
_cell.angle_gamma   90.00
#
_symmetry.space_group_name_H-M   'P 1'
#
loop_
_entity.id
_entity.type
_entity.pdbx_description
1 polymer ?
#
loop_
_entity_poly.entity_id
_entity_poly.type
_entity_poly.pdbx_seq_one_letter_code
_entity_poly.pdbx_strand_id
1 'polypeptide(L)'
;SSILYWFSQKKWFVFSILIGLALINMSTPVGLTVSAYHSLVILLMVFILVTSQPIPFPAIALLALVLQVLLGVAPANEVASSLMNDAVLFVMGSLMFAIAIVHQGLDIRLAKIIINIFGRSKRLFIAGLMTISAVLSSFLGEHTIIAIMLPIGLSVIKNIDSSKPDGKNAVLLTLFSIAYGTIIGSIGTPSGGARNV
;
A
#
# COMPACT_ATOMS: atom_id res chain seq x y z
N SER A 1 -34.90 7.96 5.49
CA SER A 1 -33.83 8.71 4.77
C SER A 1 -32.40 8.29 5.10
N SER A 2 -32.12 7.72 6.28
CA SER A 2 -30.78 7.24 6.67
C SER A 2 -30.32 6.03 5.84
N ILE A 3 -31.20 5.14 5.46
CA ILE A 3 -30.92 3.94 4.65
C ILE A 3 -30.49 4.33 3.23
N LEU A 4 -31.17 5.26 2.60
CA LEU A 4 -30.84 5.76 1.26
C LEU A 4 -29.47 6.48 1.22
N TYR A 5 -29.16 7.23 2.28
CA TYR A 5 -27.86 7.87 2.42
C TYR A 5 -26.73 6.84 2.60
N TRP A 6 -26.97 5.80 3.40
CA TRP A 6 -26.03 4.69 3.58
C TRP A 6 -25.77 3.92 2.25
N PHE A 7 -26.84 3.63 1.50
CA PHE A 7 -26.73 3.01 0.16
C PHE A 7 -25.99 3.90 -0.84
N SER A 8 -26.21 5.20 -0.81
CA SER A 8 -25.51 6.16 -1.66
C SER A 8 -23.99 6.18 -1.41
N GLN A 9 -23.57 6.08 -0.16
CA GLN A 9 -22.15 6.03 0.21
C GLN A 9 -21.51 4.68 -0.09
N LYS A 10 -22.26 3.57 0.01
CA LYS A 10 -21.76 2.21 -0.19
C LYS A 10 -22.26 1.54 -1.49
N LYS A 11 -22.70 2.33 -2.46
CA LYS A 11 -23.19 1.82 -3.74
C LYS A 11 -22.22 0.86 -4.45
N TRP A 12 -20.92 1.13 -4.40
CA TRP A 12 -19.91 0.29 -5.00
C TRP A 12 -19.70 -1.04 -4.26
N PHE A 13 -19.92 -1.05 -2.94
CA PHE A 13 -19.91 -2.29 -2.17
C PHE A 13 -21.08 -3.19 -2.57
N VAL A 14 -22.29 -2.64 -2.60
CA VAL A 14 -23.49 -3.38 -3.03
C VAL A 14 -23.36 -3.85 -4.48
N PHE A 15 -22.84 -2.99 -5.37
CA PHE A 15 -22.61 -3.32 -6.76
C PHE A 15 -21.61 -4.47 -6.93
N SER A 16 -20.50 -4.48 -6.19
CA SER A 16 -19.52 -5.57 -6.20
C SER A 16 -20.15 -6.90 -5.76
N ILE A 17 -20.95 -6.89 -4.69
CA ILE A 17 -21.65 -8.10 -4.23
C ILE A 17 -22.65 -8.59 -5.27
N LEU A 18 -23.45 -7.71 -5.85
CA LEU A 18 -24.45 -8.07 -6.87
C LEU A 18 -23.79 -8.68 -8.12
N ILE A 19 -22.69 -8.09 -8.59
CA ILE A 19 -21.91 -8.65 -9.71
C ILE A 19 -21.34 -10.01 -9.32
N GLY A 20 -20.75 -10.13 -8.15
CA GLY A 20 -20.22 -11.42 -7.68
C GLY A 20 -21.29 -12.51 -7.65
N LEU A 21 -22.45 -12.22 -7.06
CA LEU A 21 -23.58 -13.14 -7.02
C LEU A 21 -24.10 -13.50 -8.42
N ALA A 22 -24.19 -12.53 -9.32
CA ALA A 22 -24.63 -12.75 -10.70
C ALA A 22 -23.65 -13.71 -11.43
N LEU A 23 -22.34 -13.45 -11.31
CA LEU A 23 -21.31 -14.28 -11.95
C LEU A 23 -21.24 -15.69 -11.37
N ILE A 24 -21.34 -15.85 -10.06
CA ILE A 24 -21.33 -17.20 -9.42
C ILE A 24 -22.48 -18.08 -9.92
N ASN A 25 -23.65 -17.49 -10.23
CA ASN A 25 -24.79 -18.22 -10.75
C ASN A 25 -24.72 -18.49 -12.27
N MET A 26 -23.72 -17.98 -12.98
CA MET A 26 -23.50 -18.27 -14.39
C MET A 26 -22.75 -19.60 -14.54
N SER A 27 -22.97 -20.27 -15.68
CA SER A 27 -22.23 -21.48 -16.04
C SER A 27 -20.75 -21.17 -16.23
N THR A 28 -19.87 -22.04 -15.69
CA THR A 28 -18.42 -21.91 -15.89
C THR A 28 -18.06 -21.96 -17.38
N PRO A 29 -17.23 -21.03 -17.87
CA PRO A 29 -16.76 -21.04 -19.25
C PRO A 29 -15.99 -22.31 -19.59
N VAL A 30 -16.10 -22.75 -20.86
CA VAL A 30 -15.38 -23.92 -21.34
C VAL A 30 -13.88 -23.74 -21.18
N GLY A 31 -13.21 -24.72 -20.56
CA GLY A 31 -11.76 -24.70 -20.31
C GLY A 31 -11.34 -24.20 -18.94
N LEU A 32 -12.27 -23.77 -18.07
CA LEU A 32 -11.97 -23.37 -16.69
C LEU A 32 -12.54 -24.40 -15.68
N THR A 33 -11.79 -24.67 -14.63
CA THR A 33 -12.34 -25.39 -13.46
C THR A 33 -13.24 -24.44 -12.66
N VAL A 34 -14.20 -25.00 -11.93
CA VAL A 34 -15.11 -24.22 -11.06
C VAL A 34 -14.32 -23.35 -10.06
N SER A 35 -13.27 -23.92 -9.44
CA SER A 35 -12.41 -23.20 -8.51
C SER A 35 -11.67 -22.04 -9.18
N ALA A 36 -11.13 -22.22 -10.39
CA ALA A 36 -10.48 -21.16 -11.14
C ALA A 36 -11.46 -20.05 -11.52
N TYR A 37 -12.68 -20.39 -11.90
CA TYR A 37 -13.72 -19.41 -12.22
C TYR A 37 -14.12 -18.60 -10.98
N HIS A 38 -14.34 -19.25 -9.83
CA HIS A 38 -14.63 -18.56 -8.57
C HIS A 38 -13.48 -17.64 -8.14
N SER A 39 -12.22 -18.05 -8.35
CA SER A 39 -11.04 -17.20 -8.08
C SER A 39 -11.07 -15.93 -8.91
N LEU A 40 -11.42 -16.01 -10.20
CA LEU A 40 -11.55 -14.83 -11.07
C LEU A 40 -12.70 -13.90 -10.63
N VAL A 41 -13.82 -14.48 -10.18
CA VAL A 41 -14.94 -13.68 -9.65
C VAL A 41 -14.53 -12.95 -8.38
N ILE A 42 -13.84 -13.60 -7.44
CA ILE A 42 -13.30 -12.96 -6.23
C ILE A 42 -12.32 -11.85 -6.60
N LEU A 43 -11.41 -12.11 -7.54
CA LEU A 43 -10.44 -11.11 -8.01
C LEU A 43 -11.13 -9.88 -8.57
N LEU A 44 -12.17 -10.05 -9.38
CA LEU A 44 -12.96 -8.94 -9.92
C LEU A 44 -13.66 -8.14 -8.81
N MET A 45 -14.28 -8.84 -7.85
CA MET A 45 -14.92 -8.19 -6.69
C MET A 45 -13.92 -7.38 -5.88
N VAL A 46 -12.75 -7.94 -5.57
CA VAL A 46 -11.66 -7.27 -4.84
C VAL A 46 -11.16 -6.07 -5.64
N PHE A 47 -10.98 -6.20 -6.96
CA PHE A 47 -10.55 -5.09 -7.81
C PHE A 47 -11.52 -3.90 -7.74
N ILE A 48 -12.84 -4.17 -7.84
CA ILE A 48 -13.88 -3.13 -7.73
C ILE A 48 -13.82 -2.48 -6.33
N LEU A 49 -13.69 -3.27 -5.27
CA LEU A 49 -13.66 -2.77 -3.89
C LEU A 49 -12.39 -1.96 -3.59
N VAL A 50 -11.24 -2.39 -4.07
CA VAL A 50 -9.96 -1.68 -3.90
C VAL A 50 -9.97 -0.34 -4.64
N THR A 51 -10.51 -0.32 -5.87
CA THR A 51 -10.57 0.90 -6.68
C THR A 51 -11.57 1.92 -6.14
N SER A 52 -12.73 1.46 -5.67
CA SER A 52 -13.81 2.32 -5.18
C SER A 52 -13.74 2.65 -3.68
N GLN A 53 -12.96 1.87 -2.90
CA GLN A 53 -12.71 2.04 -1.46
C GLN A 53 -13.96 2.29 -0.59
N PRO A 54 -15.05 1.54 -0.75
CA PRO A 54 -16.26 1.73 0.04
C PRO A 54 -16.10 1.26 1.50
N ILE A 55 -15.11 0.40 1.75
CA ILE A 55 -14.72 -0.14 3.06
C ILE A 55 -13.20 -0.13 3.20
N PRO A 56 -12.64 -0.15 4.43
CA PRO A 56 -11.20 -0.17 4.66
C PRO A 56 -10.51 -1.39 4.02
N PHE A 57 -9.28 -1.23 3.54
CA PHE A 57 -8.49 -2.31 2.93
C PHE A 57 -8.42 -3.61 3.75
N PRO A 58 -8.21 -3.59 5.09
CA PRO A 58 -8.22 -4.82 5.88
C PRO A 58 -9.55 -5.59 5.79
N ALA A 59 -10.68 -4.87 5.72
CA ALA A 59 -11.98 -5.50 5.57
C ALA A 59 -12.16 -6.14 4.18
N ILE A 60 -11.61 -5.53 3.11
CA ILE A 60 -11.59 -6.10 1.76
C ILE A 60 -10.76 -7.40 1.76
N ALA A 61 -9.59 -7.38 2.39
CA ALA A 61 -8.73 -8.56 2.49
C ALA A 61 -9.43 -9.71 3.22
N LEU A 62 -10.04 -9.45 4.39
CA LEU A 62 -10.79 -10.45 5.13
C LEU A 62 -11.98 -10.99 4.34
N LEU A 63 -12.71 -10.13 3.64
CA LEU A 63 -13.81 -10.55 2.76
C LEU A 63 -13.32 -11.50 1.66
N ALA A 64 -12.19 -11.20 1.02
CA ALA A 64 -11.60 -12.05 0.00
C ALA A 64 -11.24 -13.44 0.54
N LEU A 65 -10.67 -13.52 1.75
CA LEU A 65 -10.32 -14.77 2.39
C LEU A 65 -11.58 -15.61 2.74
N VAL A 66 -12.61 -14.96 3.29
CA VAL A 66 -13.89 -15.63 3.59
C VAL A 66 -14.54 -16.15 2.31
N LEU A 67 -14.55 -15.37 1.24
CA LEU A 67 -15.12 -15.79 -0.04
C LEU A 67 -14.36 -16.98 -0.65
N GLN A 68 -13.05 -17.07 -0.51
CA GLN A 68 -12.29 -18.23 -0.99
C GLN A 68 -12.74 -19.53 -0.32
N VAL A 69 -13.01 -19.51 0.99
CA VAL A 69 -13.51 -20.66 1.72
C VAL A 69 -14.96 -20.99 1.33
N LEU A 70 -15.83 -19.97 1.32
CA LEU A 70 -17.25 -20.16 1.02
C LEU A 70 -17.53 -20.67 -0.39
N LEU A 71 -16.73 -20.24 -1.36
CA LEU A 71 -16.87 -20.66 -2.76
C LEU A 71 -16.05 -21.91 -3.11
N GLY A 72 -15.42 -22.54 -2.11
CA GLY A 72 -14.67 -23.78 -2.29
C GLY A 72 -13.42 -23.63 -3.17
N VAL A 73 -12.81 -22.43 -3.19
CA VAL A 73 -11.56 -22.17 -3.94
C VAL A 73 -10.38 -22.83 -3.24
N ALA A 74 -10.31 -22.68 -1.92
CA ALA A 74 -9.29 -23.31 -1.09
C ALA A 74 -9.87 -23.73 0.28
N PRO A 75 -9.33 -24.77 0.93
CA PRO A 75 -9.76 -25.19 2.25
C PRO A 75 -9.39 -24.15 3.32
N ALA A 76 -10.19 -24.08 4.38
CA ALA A 76 -10.07 -23.05 5.42
C ALA A 76 -8.68 -23.00 6.09
N ASN A 77 -8.02 -24.14 6.25
CA ASN A 77 -6.67 -24.22 6.83
C ASN A 77 -5.61 -23.58 5.91
N GLU A 78 -5.69 -23.76 4.60
CA GLU A 78 -4.79 -23.12 3.64
C GLU A 78 -5.01 -21.61 3.59
N VAL A 79 -6.27 -21.17 3.57
CA VAL A 79 -6.61 -19.74 3.61
C VAL A 79 -6.15 -19.11 4.91
N ALA A 80 -6.31 -19.78 6.05
CA ALA A 80 -5.84 -19.30 7.35
C ALA A 80 -4.30 -19.21 7.41
N SER A 81 -3.59 -20.20 6.88
CA SER A 81 -2.12 -20.19 6.85
C SER A 81 -1.55 -19.09 5.95
N SER A 82 -2.28 -18.70 4.91
CA SER A 82 -1.86 -17.60 4.02
C SER A 82 -1.85 -16.23 4.70
N LEU A 83 -2.58 -16.08 5.83
CA LEU A 83 -2.58 -14.83 6.64
C LEU A 83 -1.27 -14.60 7.38
N MET A 84 -0.52 -15.64 7.69
CA MET A 84 0.72 -15.61 8.47
C MET A 84 1.87 -16.25 7.70
N ASN A 85 2.03 -15.84 6.44
CA ASN A 85 3.17 -16.24 5.64
C ASN A 85 4.41 -15.37 5.94
N ASP A 86 5.57 -15.79 5.43
CA ASP A 86 6.85 -15.11 5.66
C ASP A 86 6.84 -13.65 5.22
N ALA A 87 6.16 -13.33 4.12
CA ALA A 87 6.03 -11.96 3.64
C ALA A 87 5.23 -11.06 4.62
N VAL A 88 4.15 -11.58 5.21
CA VAL A 88 3.35 -10.84 6.20
C VAL A 88 4.16 -10.62 7.48
N LEU A 89 4.86 -11.64 7.97
CA LEU A 89 5.73 -11.53 9.14
C LEU A 89 6.88 -10.54 8.91
N PHE A 90 7.47 -10.56 7.70
CA PHE A 90 8.48 -9.59 7.29
C PHE A 90 7.95 -8.15 7.34
N VAL A 91 6.77 -7.89 6.76
CA VAL A 91 6.16 -6.56 6.78
C VAL A 91 5.84 -6.11 8.21
N MET A 92 5.29 -7.01 9.04
CA MET A 92 5.01 -6.70 10.45
C MET A 92 6.29 -6.34 11.21
N GLY A 93 7.35 -7.12 11.08
CA GLY A 93 8.65 -6.84 11.69
C GLY A 93 9.25 -5.51 11.22
N SER A 94 9.17 -5.22 9.93
CA SER A 94 9.61 -3.97 9.33
C SER A 94 8.85 -2.75 9.88
N LEU A 95 7.54 -2.85 10.04
CA LEU A 95 6.72 -1.77 10.62
C LEU A 95 7.03 -1.55 12.10
N MET A 96 7.24 -2.62 12.89
CA MET A 96 7.68 -2.51 14.29
C MET A 96 9.03 -1.79 14.38
N PHE A 97 9.95 -2.11 13.48
CA PHE A 97 11.25 -1.45 13.41
C PHE A 97 11.12 0.03 13.05
N ALA A 98 10.24 0.38 12.08
CA ALA A 98 9.95 1.76 11.74
C ALA A 98 9.40 2.56 12.93
N ILE A 99 8.46 1.99 13.69
CA ILE A 99 7.91 2.61 14.90
C ILE A 99 9.02 2.86 15.93
N ALA A 100 9.92 1.91 16.14
CA ALA A 100 11.05 2.07 17.06
C ALA A 100 11.99 3.22 16.64
N ILE A 101 12.29 3.36 15.33
CA ILE A 101 13.10 4.43 14.77
C ILE A 101 12.45 5.80 15.03
N VAL A 102 11.15 5.93 14.76
CA VAL A 102 10.40 7.17 15.00
C VAL A 102 10.33 7.50 16.48
N HIS A 103 10.07 6.50 17.31
CA HIS A 103 10.01 6.70 18.78
C HIS A 103 11.35 7.17 19.37
N GLN A 104 12.46 6.76 18.79
CA GLN A 104 13.82 7.21 19.19
C GLN A 104 14.21 8.56 18.56
N GLY A 105 13.36 9.18 17.74
CA GLY A 105 13.65 10.45 17.07
C GLY A 105 14.78 10.37 16.04
N LEU A 106 15.08 9.17 15.52
CA LEU A 106 16.09 8.97 14.49
C LEU A 106 15.65 9.55 13.14
N ASP A 107 14.36 9.57 12.87
CA ASP A 107 13.74 10.23 11.72
C ASP A 107 14.10 11.71 11.66
N ILE A 108 14.02 12.44 12.79
CA ILE A 108 14.40 13.85 12.90
C ILE A 108 15.90 14.05 12.66
N ARG A 109 16.73 13.12 13.15
CA ARG A 109 18.18 13.18 12.91
C ARG A 109 18.53 12.97 11.46
N LEU A 110 17.91 11.99 10.80
CA LEU A 110 18.04 11.75 9.36
C LEU A 110 17.58 12.97 8.55
N ALA A 111 16.44 13.58 8.92
CA ALA A 111 15.96 14.80 8.27
C ALA A 111 17.00 15.92 8.31
N LYS A 112 17.62 16.18 9.46
CA LYS A 112 18.66 17.19 9.62
C LYS A 112 19.89 16.89 8.75
N ILE A 113 20.32 15.65 8.68
CA ILE A 113 21.44 15.21 7.83
C ILE A 113 21.12 15.48 6.36
N ILE A 114 19.93 15.09 5.89
CA ILE A 114 19.50 15.32 4.51
C ILE A 114 19.46 16.81 4.16
N ILE A 115 18.88 17.62 5.05
CA ILE A 115 18.80 19.08 4.83
C ILE A 115 20.20 19.72 4.84
N ASN A 116 21.09 19.30 5.73
CA ASN A 116 22.44 19.86 5.79
C ASN A 116 23.29 19.51 4.56
N ILE A 117 23.16 18.30 4.03
CA ILE A 117 23.96 17.85 2.87
C ILE A 117 23.35 18.35 1.56
N PHE A 118 22.03 18.23 1.42
CA PHE A 118 21.33 18.44 0.15
C PHE A 118 20.45 19.70 0.11
N GLY A 119 20.31 20.43 1.22
CA GLY A 119 19.39 21.58 1.34
C GLY A 119 19.79 22.84 0.57
N ARG A 120 20.94 22.85 -0.13
CA ARG A 120 21.45 24.02 -0.86
C ARG A 120 20.57 24.45 -2.05
N SER A 121 19.86 23.51 -2.67
CA SER A 121 18.92 23.79 -3.75
C SER A 121 17.75 22.83 -3.74
N LYS A 122 16.58 23.25 -4.27
CA LYS A 122 15.39 22.40 -4.37
C LYS A 122 15.66 21.10 -5.13
N ARG A 123 16.40 21.18 -6.24
CA ARG A 123 16.74 20.00 -7.07
C ARG A 123 17.65 19.03 -6.32
N LEU A 124 18.66 19.55 -5.65
CA LEU A 124 19.62 18.74 -4.90
C LEU A 124 18.92 18.06 -3.70
N PHE A 125 18.01 18.76 -3.03
CA PHE A 125 17.21 18.22 -1.94
C PHE A 125 16.32 17.04 -2.39
N ILE A 126 15.60 17.20 -3.51
CA ILE A 126 14.74 16.14 -4.08
C ILE A 126 15.58 14.94 -4.50
N ALA A 127 16.70 15.17 -5.19
CA ALA A 127 17.62 14.10 -5.59
C ALA A 127 18.22 13.38 -4.37
N GLY A 128 18.63 14.12 -3.34
CA GLY A 128 19.16 13.56 -2.10
C GLY A 128 18.11 12.74 -1.36
N LEU A 129 16.88 13.23 -1.26
CA LEU A 129 15.77 12.52 -0.62
C LEU A 129 15.47 11.21 -1.37
N MET A 130 15.43 11.25 -2.69
CA MET A 130 15.21 10.07 -3.53
C MET A 130 16.35 9.05 -3.36
N THR A 131 17.61 9.50 -3.41
CA THR A 131 18.79 8.62 -3.28
C THR A 131 18.85 7.97 -1.89
N ILE A 132 18.65 8.74 -0.83
CA ILE A 132 18.66 8.21 0.54
C ILE A 132 17.50 7.24 0.75
N SER A 133 16.31 7.58 0.26
CA SER A 133 15.16 6.67 0.32
C SER A 133 15.46 5.35 -0.40
N ALA A 134 16.11 5.39 -1.57
CA ALA A 134 16.49 4.21 -2.33
C ALA A 134 17.53 3.35 -1.58
N VAL A 135 18.61 3.98 -1.10
CA VAL A 135 19.67 3.27 -0.37
C VAL A 135 19.12 2.62 0.90
N LEU A 136 18.37 3.37 1.71
CA LEU A 136 17.81 2.83 2.95
C LEU A 136 16.76 1.74 2.69
N SER A 137 15.95 1.90 1.66
CA SER A 137 14.92 0.92 1.30
C SER A 137 15.49 -0.42 0.85
N SER A 138 16.69 -0.43 0.28
CA SER A 138 17.36 -1.69 -0.06
C SER A 138 17.75 -2.54 1.15
N PHE A 139 17.88 -1.94 2.34
CA PHE A 139 18.23 -2.66 3.57
C PHE A 139 17.03 -2.89 4.50
N LEU A 140 16.16 -1.88 4.66
CA LEU A 140 15.10 -1.87 5.68
C LEU A 140 13.71 -2.17 5.10
N GLY A 141 13.59 -2.30 3.79
CA GLY A 141 12.33 -2.50 3.10
C GLY A 141 11.53 -1.21 2.85
N GLU A 142 10.73 -1.23 1.78
CA GLU A 142 10.01 -0.05 1.30
C GLU A 142 9.02 0.53 2.33
N HIS A 143 8.26 -0.33 3.02
CA HIS A 143 7.25 0.11 3.97
C HIS A 143 7.86 0.83 5.17
N THR A 144 9.00 0.33 5.67
CA THR A 144 9.74 0.94 6.77
C THR A 144 10.25 2.32 6.38
N ILE A 145 10.85 2.44 5.20
CA ILE A 145 11.43 3.71 4.77
C ILE A 145 10.35 4.73 4.42
N ILE A 146 9.23 4.33 3.82
CA ILE A 146 8.09 5.24 3.63
C ILE A 146 7.62 5.79 4.97
N ALA A 147 7.46 4.93 5.98
CA ALA A 147 7.01 5.35 7.32
C ALA A 147 7.97 6.35 7.98
N ILE A 148 9.29 6.21 7.75
CA ILE A 148 10.31 7.13 8.28
C ILE A 148 10.38 8.41 7.45
N MET A 149 10.41 8.31 6.12
CA MET A 149 10.67 9.44 5.22
C MET A 149 9.45 10.34 5.02
N LEU A 150 8.23 9.80 5.15
CA LEU A 150 7.01 10.58 4.98
C LEU A 150 6.88 11.74 5.99
N PRO A 151 7.09 11.55 7.31
CA PRO A 151 7.12 12.66 8.27
C PRO A 151 8.18 13.72 7.94
N ILE A 152 9.35 13.30 7.44
CA ILE A 152 10.43 14.19 7.01
C ILE A 152 9.95 15.04 5.83
N GLY A 153 9.42 14.41 4.80
CA GLY A 153 8.86 15.09 3.62
C GLY A 153 7.76 16.08 4.00
N LEU A 154 6.82 15.66 4.85
CA LEU A 154 5.72 16.51 5.33
C LEU A 154 6.21 17.70 6.15
N SER A 155 7.28 17.57 6.94
CA SER A 155 7.88 18.67 7.68
C SER A 155 8.43 19.75 6.75
N VAL A 156 9.04 19.35 5.64
CA VAL A 156 9.54 20.30 4.61
C VAL A 156 8.38 20.95 3.86
N ILE A 157 7.37 20.17 3.50
CA ILE A 157 6.18 20.61 2.76
C ILE A 157 5.40 21.66 3.55
N LYS A 158 5.30 21.58 4.87
CA LYS A 158 4.59 22.55 5.72
C LYS A 158 5.11 23.98 5.56
N ASN A 159 6.37 24.15 5.17
CA ASN A 159 7.00 25.45 4.96
C ASN A 159 6.92 25.94 3.51
N ILE A 160 6.25 25.19 2.62
CA ILE A 160 6.09 25.54 1.21
C ILE A 160 4.71 26.16 1.01
N ASP A 161 4.68 27.37 0.42
CA ASP A 161 3.43 28.00 0.01
C ASP A 161 2.81 27.26 -1.18
N SER A 162 1.90 26.32 -0.86
CA SER A 162 1.21 25.50 -1.87
C SER A 162 0.13 26.23 -2.65
N SER A 163 -0.12 27.52 -2.38
CA SER A 163 -1.03 28.33 -3.18
C SER A 163 -0.44 28.70 -4.55
N LYS A 164 0.89 28.68 -4.66
CA LYS A 164 1.63 28.97 -5.90
C LYS A 164 1.86 27.68 -6.71
N PRO A 165 1.84 27.74 -8.06
CA PRO A 165 2.12 26.58 -8.91
C PRO A 165 3.44 25.88 -8.59
N ASP A 166 4.49 26.65 -8.34
CA ASP A 166 5.81 26.11 -7.97
C ASP A 166 5.80 25.43 -6.61
N GLY A 167 4.95 25.86 -5.68
CA GLY A 167 4.76 25.22 -4.39
C GLY A 167 4.09 23.86 -4.51
N LYS A 168 3.02 23.75 -5.33
CA LYS A 168 2.35 22.46 -5.61
C LYS A 168 3.31 21.46 -6.24
N ASN A 169 4.10 21.89 -7.24
CA ASN A 169 5.09 21.05 -7.89
C ASN A 169 6.17 20.57 -6.90
N ALA A 170 6.63 21.44 -6.01
CA ALA A 170 7.62 21.07 -4.99
C ALA A 170 7.06 20.03 -4.01
N VAL A 171 5.79 20.16 -3.60
CA VAL A 171 5.09 19.17 -2.76
C VAL A 171 5.02 17.81 -3.46
N LEU A 172 4.53 17.79 -4.71
CA LEU A 172 4.41 16.57 -5.50
C LEU A 172 5.78 15.90 -5.71
N LEU A 173 6.80 16.66 -6.09
CA LEU A 173 8.14 16.15 -6.30
C LEU A 173 8.76 15.60 -5.02
N THR A 174 8.50 16.20 -3.86
CA THR A 174 8.97 15.67 -2.57
C THR A 174 8.32 14.31 -2.26
N LEU A 175 7.01 14.19 -2.41
CA LEU A 175 6.30 12.94 -2.18
C LEU A 175 6.70 11.85 -3.18
N PHE A 176 6.79 12.18 -4.47
CA PHE A 176 7.23 11.25 -5.50
C PHE A 176 8.69 10.83 -5.33
N SER A 177 9.58 11.70 -4.87
CA SER A 177 10.98 11.32 -4.62
C SER A 177 11.10 10.25 -3.53
N ILE A 178 10.28 10.33 -2.48
CA ILE A 178 10.20 9.29 -1.46
C ILE A 178 9.63 8.00 -2.05
N ALA A 179 8.47 8.08 -2.71
CA ALA A 179 7.78 6.92 -3.26
C ALA A 179 8.62 6.17 -4.29
N TYR A 180 9.13 6.85 -5.30
CA TYR A 180 9.97 6.21 -6.32
C TYR A 180 11.33 5.78 -5.79
N GLY A 181 11.93 6.56 -4.89
CA GLY A 181 13.18 6.17 -4.24
C GLY A 181 13.03 4.86 -3.48
N THR A 182 12.01 4.73 -2.66
CA THR A 182 11.76 3.51 -1.89
C THR A 182 11.42 2.31 -2.77
N ILE A 183 10.59 2.49 -3.79
CA ILE A 183 10.23 1.40 -4.72
C ILE A 183 11.46 0.91 -5.50
N ILE A 184 12.25 1.82 -6.07
CA ILE A 184 13.45 1.45 -6.84
C ILE A 184 14.47 0.77 -5.94
N GLY A 185 14.71 1.31 -4.75
CA GLY A 185 15.67 0.73 -3.79
C GLY A 185 15.25 -0.65 -3.31
N SER A 186 13.96 -0.87 -3.09
CA SER A 186 13.44 -2.15 -2.59
C SER A 186 13.59 -3.32 -3.58
N ILE A 187 13.71 -3.05 -4.87
CA ILE A 187 13.89 -4.10 -5.90
C ILE A 187 15.33 -4.69 -5.84
N GLY A 188 16.29 -3.93 -5.33
CA GLY A 188 17.71 -4.28 -5.40
C GLY A 188 18.17 -5.41 -4.47
N THR A 189 17.37 -5.75 -3.44
CA THR A 189 17.78 -6.75 -2.44
C THR A 189 16.60 -7.60 -1.94
N PRO A 190 16.85 -8.84 -1.49
CA PRO A 190 15.80 -9.68 -0.87
C PRO A 190 15.16 -9.01 0.34
N SER A 191 15.93 -8.28 1.15
CA SER A 191 15.43 -7.54 2.33
C SER A 191 14.67 -6.25 2.01
N GLY A 192 14.73 -5.79 0.75
CA GLY A 192 14.11 -4.54 0.33
C GLY A 192 12.59 -4.56 0.26
N GLY A 193 11.97 -5.73 0.07
CA GLY A 193 10.53 -5.82 -0.02
C GLY A 193 9.99 -7.24 0.10
N ALA A 194 8.78 -7.37 0.67
CA ALA A 194 8.10 -8.65 0.86
C ALA A 194 7.87 -9.44 -0.45
N ARG A 195 7.91 -8.77 -1.60
CA ARG A 195 7.79 -9.39 -2.93
C ARG A 195 9.08 -10.06 -3.42
N ASN A 196 10.21 -9.83 -2.74
CA ASN A 196 11.52 -10.37 -3.12
C ASN A 196 11.85 -11.64 -2.32
N VAL A 197 11.03 -11.99 -1.34
CA VAL A 197 11.09 -13.17 -0.49
C VAL A 197 10.08 -14.20 -1.00
#